data_fa946343a321f209ae4934f69d889379
#
_entry.id   fa946343a321f209ae4934f69d889379
#
_cell.length_a   1.000
_cell.length_b   1.000
_cell.length_c   1.000
_cell.angle_alpha   90.00
_cell.angle_beta   90.00
_cell.angle_gamma   90.00
#
_symmetry.space_group_name_H-M   'P 1'
#
loop_
_entity.id
_entity.type
_entity.pdbx_description
1 polymer ?
#
loop_
_entity_poly.entity_id
_entity_poly.type
_entity_poly.pdbx_seq_one_letter_code
_entity_poly.pdbx_strand_id
1 'polypeptide(L)'
;MEKTFPMTQEGLDKLKLELENLKLVKRPEVIDRIKVARSYGDLSENSEYEAAKDEQAFIEGRISTVETMIRYAEIVDNAKIAKDEVALGKNVTFVEVGETDEESYQIVGTAEADPFSGKISNESPIIFGLIIFESICCNISFDICSSILHWKQTLVWY
;
A
#
# COMPACT_ATOMS: atom_id res chain seq x y z
N MET A 1 10.85 6.93 -17.73
CA MET A 1 9.47 6.63 -17.35
C MET A 1 9.23 7.36 -16.04
N GLU A 2 8.31 8.30 -16.01
CA GLU A 2 7.89 8.95 -14.77
C GLU A 2 7.15 7.92 -13.93
N LYS A 3 7.58 7.71 -12.69
CA LYS A 3 6.90 6.81 -11.75
C LYS A 3 5.66 7.53 -11.25
N THR A 4 4.49 7.17 -11.73
CA THR A 4 3.21 7.56 -11.14
C THR A 4 2.82 6.59 -10.03
N PHE A 5 2.15 7.10 -9.01
CA PHE A 5 1.65 6.30 -7.89
C PHE A 5 0.13 6.32 -7.91
N PRO A 6 -0.51 5.28 -8.48
CA PRO A 6 -1.95 5.19 -8.46
C PRO A 6 -2.44 4.98 -7.03
N MET A 7 -3.40 5.79 -6.60
CA MET A 7 -3.94 5.74 -5.24
C MET A 7 -5.38 6.25 -5.18
N THR A 8 -6.05 5.96 -4.07
CA THR A 8 -7.37 6.51 -3.79
C THR A 8 -7.29 7.94 -3.25
N GLN A 9 -8.40 8.69 -3.29
CA GLN A 9 -8.45 10.01 -2.66
C GLN A 9 -8.19 9.92 -1.15
N GLU A 10 -8.73 8.88 -0.51
CA GLU A 10 -8.51 8.64 0.93
C GLU A 10 -7.03 8.40 1.26
N GLY A 11 -6.32 7.66 0.39
CA GLY A 11 -4.89 7.41 0.56
C GLY A 11 -4.05 8.67 0.41
N LEU A 12 -4.39 9.51 -0.58
CA LEU A 12 -3.73 10.80 -0.73
C LEU A 12 -3.91 11.68 0.52
N ASP A 13 -5.11 11.71 1.09
CA ASP A 13 -5.38 12.51 2.27
C ASP A 13 -4.66 11.95 3.52
N LYS A 14 -4.56 10.62 3.65
CA LYS A 14 -3.74 9.98 4.70
C LYS A 14 -2.25 10.31 4.56
N LEU A 15 -1.71 10.26 3.35
CA LEU A 15 -0.31 10.63 3.11
C LEU A 15 -0.03 12.11 3.44
N LYS A 16 -0.97 13.01 3.16
CA LYS A 16 -0.86 14.41 3.55
C LYS A 16 -0.83 14.60 5.07
N LEU A 17 -1.71 13.90 5.79
CA LEU A 17 -1.74 13.91 7.25
C LEU A 17 -0.45 13.31 7.85
N GLU A 18 0.05 12.21 7.27
CA GLU A 18 1.33 11.63 7.67
C GLU A 18 2.48 12.63 7.48
N LEU A 19 2.52 13.30 6.33
CA LEU A 19 3.55 14.31 6.03
C LEU A 19 3.51 15.46 7.02
N GLU A 20 2.32 15.95 7.35
CA GLU A 20 2.13 17.00 8.34
C GLU A 20 2.62 16.56 9.72
N ASN A 21 2.25 15.37 10.16
CA ASN A 21 2.71 14.80 11.45
C ASN A 21 4.24 14.66 11.48
N LEU A 22 4.85 14.13 10.42
CA LEU A 22 6.31 13.99 10.32
C LEU A 22 7.02 15.34 10.42
N LYS A 23 6.50 16.38 9.75
CA LYS A 23 7.12 17.72 9.73
C LYS A 23 6.89 18.52 11.00
N LEU A 24 5.67 18.49 11.56
CA LEU A 24 5.29 19.37 12.66
C LEU A 24 5.50 18.73 14.04
N VAL A 25 5.50 17.39 14.12
CA VAL A 25 5.63 16.68 15.40
C VAL A 25 6.95 15.94 15.46
N LYS A 26 7.15 14.96 14.59
CA LYS A 26 8.29 14.04 14.69
C LYS A 26 9.65 14.71 14.48
N ARG A 27 9.76 15.55 13.47
CA ARG A 27 11.01 16.28 13.19
C ARG A 27 11.45 17.17 14.35
N PRO A 28 10.60 18.04 14.95
CA PRO A 28 10.95 18.81 16.13
C PRO A 28 11.33 17.96 17.36
N GLU A 29 10.58 16.89 17.63
CA GLU A 29 10.86 15.95 18.73
C GLU A 29 12.29 15.39 18.65
N VAL A 30 12.69 14.91 17.46
CA VAL A 30 14.03 14.36 17.26
C VAL A 30 15.11 15.45 17.36
N ILE A 31 14.86 16.64 16.82
CA ILE A 31 15.80 17.76 16.96
C ILE A 31 16.04 18.08 18.43
N ASP A 32 15.00 18.08 19.26
CA ASP A 32 15.13 18.36 20.69
C ASP A 32 15.86 17.23 21.43
N ARG A 33 15.61 15.95 21.06
CA ARG A 33 16.39 14.82 21.60
C ARG A 33 17.87 14.93 21.24
N ILE A 34 18.21 15.34 20.02
CA ILE A 34 19.59 15.60 19.61
C ILE A 34 20.23 16.72 20.45
N LYS A 35 19.50 17.80 20.72
CA LYS A 35 20.00 18.89 21.58
C LYS A 35 20.28 18.42 23.00
N VAL A 36 19.38 17.61 23.57
CA VAL A 36 19.55 17.02 24.90
C VAL A 36 20.76 16.06 24.92
N ALA A 37 20.86 15.16 23.98
CA ALA A 37 21.98 14.23 23.87
C ALA A 37 23.32 14.97 23.75
N ARG A 38 23.40 16.06 23.00
CA ARG A 38 24.61 16.91 22.91
C ARG A 38 24.99 17.55 24.24
N SER A 39 24.03 17.84 25.11
CA SER A 39 24.32 18.47 26.40
C SER A 39 25.06 17.55 27.38
N TYR A 40 25.07 16.25 27.17
CA TYR A 40 25.77 15.27 28.02
C TYR A 40 27.27 15.20 27.79
N GLY A 41 27.81 15.88 26.79
CA GLY A 41 29.27 15.94 26.52
C GLY A 41 29.71 14.95 25.47
N ASP A 42 30.74 14.16 25.73
CA ASP A 42 31.45 13.34 24.77
C ASP A 42 30.55 12.63 23.73
N LEU A 43 30.57 13.16 22.51
CA LEU A 43 29.69 12.70 21.43
C LEU A 43 30.16 11.37 20.80
N SER A 44 31.44 11.02 20.99
CA SER A 44 32.04 9.85 20.36
C SER A 44 31.61 8.52 21.00
N GLU A 45 31.18 8.54 22.25
CA GLU A 45 30.67 7.37 22.98
C GLU A 45 29.18 7.50 23.35
N ASN A 46 28.49 8.54 22.85
CA ASN A 46 27.10 8.84 23.20
C ASN A 46 26.14 8.08 22.27
N SER A 47 25.74 6.88 22.66
CA SER A 47 24.81 6.04 21.94
C SER A 47 23.41 6.67 21.76
N GLU A 48 23.00 7.56 22.67
CA GLU A 48 21.72 8.27 22.56
C GLU A 48 21.76 9.34 21.45
N TYR A 49 22.92 10.00 21.30
CA TYR A 49 23.14 10.93 20.18
C TYR A 49 23.13 10.20 18.84
N GLU A 50 23.82 9.06 18.72
CA GLU A 50 23.82 8.26 17.49
C GLU A 50 22.40 7.76 17.14
N ALA A 51 21.68 7.19 18.12
CA ALA A 51 20.30 6.75 17.92
C ALA A 51 19.35 7.88 17.47
N ALA A 52 19.48 9.08 18.07
CA ALA A 52 18.68 10.23 17.68
C ALA A 52 19.04 10.75 16.27
N LYS A 53 20.31 10.62 15.84
CA LYS A 53 20.73 10.97 14.48
C LYS A 53 20.21 9.97 13.46
N ASP A 54 20.19 8.68 13.77
CA ASP A 54 19.65 7.65 12.90
C ASP A 54 18.12 7.84 12.74
N GLU A 55 17.43 8.14 13.84
CA GLU A 55 15.99 8.46 13.79
C GLU A 55 15.72 9.71 12.95
N GLN A 56 16.57 10.75 13.06
CA GLN A 56 16.47 11.95 12.21
C GLN A 56 16.59 11.56 10.72
N ALA A 57 17.60 10.76 10.38
CA ALA A 57 17.81 10.33 9.00
C ALA A 57 16.61 9.52 8.46
N PHE A 58 16.04 8.63 9.29
CA PHE A 58 14.84 7.88 8.94
C PHE A 58 13.64 8.80 8.67
N ILE A 59 13.37 9.77 9.55
CA ILE A 59 12.25 10.72 9.40
C ILE A 59 12.42 11.56 8.14
N GLU A 60 13.62 12.10 7.87
CA GLU A 60 13.88 12.88 6.66
C GLU A 60 13.74 12.03 5.39
N GLY A 61 14.20 10.78 5.40
CA GLY A 61 14.00 9.83 4.32
C GLY A 61 12.51 9.55 4.08
N ARG A 62 11.72 9.34 5.15
CA ARG A 62 10.28 9.12 5.03
C ARG A 62 9.56 10.36 4.49
N ILE A 63 9.91 11.56 4.94
CA ILE A 63 9.36 12.83 4.42
C ILE A 63 9.60 12.93 2.92
N SER A 64 10.84 12.71 2.46
CA SER A 64 11.18 12.76 1.03
C SER A 64 10.39 11.75 0.20
N THR A 65 10.21 10.53 0.73
CA THR A 65 9.43 9.48 0.07
C THR A 65 7.96 9.87 -0.04
N VAL A 66 7.35 10.32 1.05
CA VAL A 66 5.93 10.74 1.07
C VAL A 66 5.70 11.96 0.18
N GLU A 67 6.60 12.95 0.18
CA GLU A 67 6.53 14.11 -0.73
C GLU A 67 6.58 13.68 -2.20
N THR A 68 7.42 12.71 -2.52
CA THR A 68 7.51 12.15 -3.87
C THR A 68 6.22 11.43 -4.26
N MET A 69 5.65 10.62 -3.37
CA MET A 69 4.38 9.93 -3.60
C MET A 69 3.24 10.92 -3.83
N ILE A 70 3.14 11.98 -3.01
CA ILE A 70 2.12 13.02 -3.16
C ILE A 70 2.29 13.79 -4.48
N ARG A 71 3.53 14.10 -4.87
CA ARG A 71 3.83 14.86 -6.09
C ARG A 71 3.43 14.11 -7.36
N TYR A 72 3.61 12.80 -7.37
CA TYR A 72 3.33 11.93 -8.52
C TYR A 72 2.09 11.05 -8.30
N ALA A 73 1.22 11.47 -7.37
CA ALA A 73 -0.04 10.80 -7.10
C ALA A 73 -0.97 10.88 -8.32
N GLU A 74 -1.49 9.74 -8.74
CA GLU A 74 -2.52 9.63 -9.76
C GLU A 74 -3.79 9.09 -9.11
N ILE A 75 -4.83 9.93 -9.03
CA ILE A 75 -6.09 9.55 -8.40
C ILE A 75 -6.91 8.74 -9.39
N VAL A 76 -7.26 7.52 -9.01
CA VAL A 76 -8.12 6.65 -9.81
C VAL A 76 -9.59 6.95 -9.49
N ASP A 77 -10.34 7.35 -10.52
CA ASP A 77 -11.78 7.62 -10.42
C ASP A 77 -12.57 6.34 -10.73
N ASN A 78 -13.09 5.71 -9.68
CA ASN A 78 -13.86 4.46 -9.77
C ASN A 78 -15.23 4.62 -10.46
N ALA A 79 -15.72 5.85 -10.64
CA ALA A 79 -17.03 6.08 -11.23
C ALA A 79 -17.13 5.66 -12.71
N LYS A 80 -16.00 5.51 -13.39
CA LYS A 80 -15.90 5.16 -14.81
C LYS A 80 -15.62 3.68 -15.06
N ILE A 81 -15.36 2.89 -14.03
CA ILE A 81 -14.93 1.50 -14.12
C ILE A 81 -16.14 0.59 -13.97
N ALA A 82 -16.30 -0.39 -14.87
CA ALA A 82 -17.40 -1.35 -14.83
C ALA A 82 -17.47 -2.08 -13.47
N LYS A 83 -18.66 -2.51 -13.04
CA LYS A 83 -18.84 -3.09 -11.70
C LYS A 83 -18.11 -4.43 -11.53
N ASP A 84 -17.93 -5.13 -12.61
CA ASP A 84 -17.31 -6.45 -12.76
C ASP A 84 -15.80 -6.40 -13.04
N GLU A 85 -15.20 -5.22 -13.10
CA GLU A 85 -13.77 -5.05 -13.35
C GLU A 85 -13.00 -4.84 -12.03
N VAL A 86 -11.89 -5.59 -11.88
CA VAL A 86 -10.98 -5.47 -10.73
C VAL A 86 -10.19 -4.17 -10.84
N ALA A 87 -10.44 -3.23 -9.92
CA ALA A 87 -9.81 -1.92 -9.95
C ALA A 87 -9.48 -1.39 -8.55
N LEU A 88 -8.59 -0.40 -8.51
CA LEU A 88 -8.23 0.33 -7.28
C LEU A 88 -9.48 0.89 -6.59
N GLY A 89 -9.56 0.73 -5.27
CA GLY A 89 -10.65 1.22 -4.43
C GLY A 89 -11.88 0.30 -4.37
N LYS A 90 -11.89 -0.82 -5.11
CA LYS A 90 -12.97 -1.82 -5.06
C LYS A 90 -12.67 -2.90 -4.04
N ASN A 91 -13.75 -3.51 -3.53
CA ASN A 91 -13.66 -4.70 -2.68
C ASN A 91 -13.80 -5.94 -3.57
N VAL A 92 -12.91 -6.89 -3.34
CA VAL A 92 -12.93 -8.21 -3.99
C VAL A 92 -13.13 -9.26 -2.90
N THR A 93 -14.14 -10.11 -3.09
CA THR A 93 -14.38 -11.25 -2.21
C THR A 93 -14.04 -12.54 -2.95
N PHE A 94 -13.30 -13.41 -2.34
CA PHE A 94 -12.96 -14.71 -2.90
C PHE A 94 -12.99 -15.80 -1.82
N VAL A 95 -13.11 -17.04 -2.28
CA VAL A 95 -13.10 -18.23 -1.41
C VAL A 95 -11.95 -19.11 -1.87
N GLU A 96 -11.13 -19.57 -0.95
CA GLU A 96 -10.06 -20.52 -1.25
C GLU A 96 -10.65 -21.91 -1.55
N VAL A 97 -10.09 -22.59 -2.54
CA VAL A 97 -10.61 -23.90 -2.98
C VAL A 97 -10.45 -24.94 -1.88
N GLY A 98 -11.58 -25.43 -1.41
CA GLY A 98 -11.66 -26.42 -0.32
C GLY A 98 -12.03 -25.80 1.05
N GLU A 99 -12.14 -24.50 1.12
CA GLU A 99 -12.65 -23.77 2.28
C GLU A 99 -14.06 -23.22 2.00
N THR A 100 -14.78 -22.88 3.06
CA THR A 100 -16.13 -22.30 2.99
C THR A 100 -16.12 -20.84 3.41
N ASP A 101 -14.98 -20.36 3.91
CA ASP A 101 -14.85 -19.03 4.47
C ASP A 101 -14.55 -18.01 3.35
N GLU A 102 -15.36 -16.95 3.32
CA GLU A 102 -15.19 -15.85 2.37
C GLU A 102 -14.20 -14.84 2.90
N GLU A 103 -13.18 -14.52 2.11
CA GLU A 103 -12.24 -13.46 2.40
C GLU A 103 -12.53 -12.24 1.53
N SER A 104 -12.63 -11.07 2.15
CA SER A 104 -12.91 -9.80 1.45
C SER A 104 -11.77 -8.81 1.68
N TYR A 105 -11.22 -8.30 0.60
CA TYR A 105 -10.14 -7.32 0.61
C TYR A 105 -10.47 -6.13 -0.27
N GLN A 106 -10.09 -4.94 0.20
CA GLN A 106 -10.12 -3.73 -0.59
C GLN A 106 -8.80 -3.60 -1.36
N ILE A 107 -8.88 -3.38 -2.67
CA ILE A 107 -7.71 -3.13 -3.50
C ILE A 107 -7.31 -1.67 -3.39
N VAL A 108 -6.08 -1.42 -2.96
CA VAL A 108 -5.55 -0.07 -2.75
C VAL A 108 -4.18 0.09 -3.44
N GLY A 109 -3.68 1.31 -3.52
CA GLY A 109 -2.32 1.57 -3.98
C GLY A 109 -1.28 1.01 -3.00
N THR A 110 -0.05 0.79 -3.48
CA THR A 110 1.06 0.25 -2.66
C THR A 110 1.33 1.05 -1.40
N ALA A 111 1.07 2.35 -1.42
CA ALA A 111 1.26 3.25 -0.28
C ALA A 111 0.19 3.08 0.83
N GLU A 112 -0.96 2.50 0.51
CA GLU A 112 -2.11 2.35 1.41
C GLU A 112 -2.30 0.90 1.89
N ALA A 113 -1.51 -0.04 1.37
CA ALA A 113 -1.66 -1.46 1.63
C ALA A 113 -1.41 -1.78 3.11
N ASP A 114 -2.41 -2.40 3.73
CA ASP A 114 -2.37 -2.93 5.09
C ASP A 114 -3.20 -4.22 5.15
N PRO A 115 -2.58 -5.39 5.00
CA PRO A 115 -3.29 -6.66 5.00
C PRO A 115 -4.09 -6.94 6.28
N PHE A 116 -3.63 -6.41 7.42
CA PHE A 116 -4.34 -6.58 8.70
C PHE A 116 -5.66 -5.79 8.77
N SER A 117 -5.77 -4.73 7.97
CA SER A 117 -7.00 -3.94 7.81
C SER A 117 -7.82 -4.36 6.59
N GLY A 118 -7.53 -5.51 5.97
CA GLY A 118 -8.21 -5.98 4.77
C GLY A 118 -7.91 -5.15 3.51
N LYS A 119 -6.74 -4.48 3.44
CA LYS A 119 -6.31 -3.67 2.30
C LYS A 119 -5.10 -4.27 1.63
N ILE A 120 -5.26 -4.73 0.40
CA ILE A 120 -4.17 -5.32 -0.38
C ILE A 120 -3.74 -4.41 -1.52
N SER A 121 -2.42 -4.43 -1.80
CA SER A 121 -1.84 -3.67 -2.89
C SER A 121 -2.29 -4.22 -4.25
N ASN A 122 -2.51 -3.33 -5.20
CA ASN A 122 -2.72 -3.69 -6.61
C ASN A 122 -1.54 -4.46 -7.22
N GLU A 123 -0.34 -4.38 -6.64
CA GLU A 123 0.84 -5.15 -7.07
C GLU A 123 0.95 -6.51 -6.35
N SER A 124 -0.01 -6.86 -5.49
CA SER A 124 -0.04 -8.16 -4.81
C SER A 124 -0.17 -9.31 -5.80
N PRO A 125 0.56 -10.43 -5.61
CA PRO A 125 0.42 -11.64 -6.44
C PRO A 125 -1.01 -12.18 -6.50
N ILE A 126 -1.81 -12.00 -5.46
CA ILE A 126 -3.22 -12.39 -5.40
C ILE A 126 -4.01 -11.61 -6.46
N ILE A 127 -3.82 -10.30 -6.55
CA ILE A 127 -4.49 -9.45 -7.54
C ILE A 127 -4.03 -9.79 -8.96
N PHE A 128 -2.75 -10.05 -9.16
CA PHE A 128 -2.26 -10.53 -10.46
C PHE A 128 -2.93 -11.84 -10.89
N GLY A 129 -3.10 -12.77 -9.95
CA GLY A 129 -3.83 -14.02 -10.23
C GLY A 129 -5.28 -13.76 -10.62
N LEU A 130 -5.98 -12.86 -9.94
CA LEU A 130 -7.37 -12.49 -10.22
C LEU A 130 -7.52 -11.82 -11.60
N ILE A 131 -6.67 -10.85 -11.93
CA ILE A 131 -6.69 -10.13 -13.22
C ILE A 131 -6.38 -11.09 -14.39
N ILE A 132 -5.41 -11.98 -14.24
CA ILE A 132 -5.08 -12.97 -15.28
C ILE A 132 -6.26 -13.92 -15.50
N PHE A 133 -6.92 -14.37 -14.44
CA PHE A 133 -8.09 -15.25 -14.52
C PHE A 133 -9.25 -14.57 -15.26
N GLU A 134 -9.53 -13.31 -14.97
CA GLU A 134 -10.55 -12.52 -15.65
C GLU A 134 -10.28 -12.39 -17.17
N SER A 135 -9.04 -12.06 -17.52
CA SER A 135 -8.60 -11.95 -18.93
C SER A 135 -8.66 -13.28 -19.68
N ILE A 136 -8.41 -14.41 -19.01
CA ILE A 136 -8.48 -15.74 -19.62
C ILE A 136 -9.93 -16.21 -19.75
N CYS A 137 -10.77 -16.00 -18.73
CA CYS A 137 -12.19 -16.38 -18.79
C CYS A 137 -12.98 -15.62 -19.86
N CYS A 138 -12.67 -14.36 -20.12
CA CYS A 138 -13.32 -13.60 -21.20
C CYS A 138 -12.95 -14.06 -22.61
N ASN A 139 -11.83 -14.75 -22.80
CA ASN A 139 -11.32 -15.12 -24.13
C ASN A 139 -11.36 -16.61 -24.46
N ILE A 140 -11.72 -17.50 -23.54
CA ILE A 140 -11.68 -18.95 -23.75
C ILE A 140 -13.03 -19.58 -23.40
N SER A 141 -13.58 -20.35 -24.39
CA SER A 141 -14.77 -21.18 -24.20
C SER A 141 -14.58 -22.14 -23.02
N PHE A 142 -15.60 -22.30 -22.22
CA PHE A 142 -15.65 -22.95 -20.89
C PHE A 142 -14.96 -24.35 -20.77
N ASP A 143 -14.69 -25.02 -21.89
CA ASP A 143 -14.17 -26.40 -21.90
C ASP A 143 -12.65 -26.54 -21.71
N ILE A 144 -11.87 -25.48 -21.87
CA ILE A 144 -10.40 -25.53 -21.75
C ILE A 144 -9.89 -25.07 -20.39
N CYS A 145 -10.69 -24.33 -19.65
CA CYS A 145 -10.32 -23.79 -18.33
C CYS A 145 -10.14 -24.88 -17.25
N SER A 146 -10.79 -26.05 -17.41
CA SER A 146 -10.74 -27.13 -16.40
C SER A 146 -9.44 -27.93 -16.39
N SER A 147 -8.62 -27.85 -17.43
CA SER A 147 -7.41 -28.70 -17.60
C SER A 147 -6.10 -27.98 -17.30
N ILE A 148 -6.09 -26.65 -17.18
CA ILE A 148 -4.85 -25.86 -17.00
C ILE A 148 -4.65 -25.37 -15.55
N LEU A 149 -5.68 -25.30 -14.74
CA LEU A 149 -5.59 -24.74 -13.38
C LEU A 149 -6.00 -25.78 -12.32
N HIS A 150 -5.00 -26.34 -11.66
CA HIS A 150 -5.15 -27.01 -10.37
C HIS A 150 -5.48 -25.99 -9.24
N TRP A 151 -5.77 -24.75 -9.58
CA TRP A 151 -6.22 -23.66 -8.72
C TRP A 151 -7.65 -23.28 -9.10
N LYS A 152 -8.62 -24.01 -8.57
CA LYS A 152 -10.02 -23.60 -8.64
C LYS A 152 -10.26 -22.54 -7.58
N GLN A 153 -10.17 -21.28 -7.90
CA GLN A 153 -10.78 -20.21 -7.11
C GLN A 153 -12.18 -19.95 -7.68
N THR A 154 -13.18 -20.14 -6.85
CA THR A 154 -14.56 -19.79 -7.21
C THR A 154 -14.78 -18.34 -6.78
N LEU A 155 -14.66 -17.42 -7.73
CA LEU A 155 -15.03 -16.02 -7.51
C LEU A 155 -16.56 -15.91 -7.52
N VAL A 156 -17.13 -15.51 -6.41
CA VAL A 156 -18.54 -15.12 -6.31
C VAL A 156 -18.61 -13.61 -6.30
N TRP A 157 -19.19 -13.03 -7.34
CA TRP A 157 -19.44 -11.59 -7.45
C TRP A 157 -20.80 -11.25 -6.84
N TYR A 158 -20.84 -10.28 -5.96
CA TYR A 158 -22.05 -9.60 -5.50
C TYR A 158 -22.03 -8.13 -5.90
#